data_5e12232e5983f28b0115cd54d3f1475a
#
_entry.id   5e12232e5983f28b0115cd54d3f1475a
#
_cell.length_a   1.000
_cell.length_b   1.000
_cell.length_c   1.000
_cell.angle_alpha   90.00
_cell.angle_beta   90.00
_cell.angle_gamma   90.00
#
_symmetry.space_group_name_H-M   'P 1'
#
loop_
_entity.id
_entity.type
_entity.pdbx_description
1 polymer ?
#
loop_
_entity_poly.entity_id
_entity_poly.type
_entity_poly.pdbx_seq_one_letter_code
_entity_poly.pdbx_strand_id
1 'polypeptide(L)'
;MVLDFEEPPQQDRLTFTTKLSQILAAKHKTLYLPESYAQASKSGIIFICTALSGGNLAEYLQSCINRYGGANRLALDIERLRMDFQLPARSGMGTPLTRENFCKLLEQETPSTFFSQELCARYFTYTQNKNFHFVLFDDADTLNRKLRLGRNLGFHTAFFTWPEIHDIAENLGF
;
A
#
# COMPACT_ATOMS: atom_id res chain seq x y z
N MET A 1 -18.37 -1.91 6.72
CA MET A 1 -17.56 -2.33 7.90
C MET A 1 -16.17 -2.67 7.38
N VAL A 2 -15.12 -2.25 8.10
CA VAL A 2 -13.74 -2.55 7.78
C VAL A 2 -13.21 -3.52 8.83
N LEU A 3 -12.56 -4.60 8.41
CA LEU A 3 -11.73 -5.46 9.24
C LEU A 3 -10.27 -5.06 9.02
N ASP A 4 -9.60 -4.71 10.11
CA ASP A 4 -8.18 -4.33 10.12
C ASP A 4 -7.41 -5.32 10.99
N PHE A 5 -7.12 -6.47 10.39
CA PHE A 5 -6.33 -7.51 11.03
C PHE A 5 -4.91 -7.46 10.50
N GLU A 6 -3.98 -7.02 11.32
CA GLU A 6 -2.56 -6.92 10.98
C GLU A 6 -1.85 -8.29 11.03
N GLU A 7 -2.35 -9.21 11.88
CA GLU A 7 -1.70 -10.50 12.04
C GLU A 7 -2.12 -11.51 10.98
N PRO A 8 -1.27 -12.50 10.72
CA PRO A 8 -1.57 -13.59 9.80
C PRO A 8 -2.89 -14.30 10.13
N PRO A 9 -3.61 -14.82 9.12
CA PRO A 9 -4.87 -15.52 9.33
C PRO A 9 -4.73 -16.72 10.28
N GLN A 10 -5.56 -16.73 11.31
CA GLN A 10 -5.76 -17.86 12.22
C GLN A 10 -7.15 -18.44 12.02
N GLN A 11 -7.35 -19.70 12.34
CA GLN A 11 -8.59 -20.43 12.04
C GLN A 11 -9.83 -19.82 12.70
N ASP A 12 -9.71 -19.33 13.92
CA ASP A 12 -10.79 -18.63 14.64
C ASP A 12 -11.18 -17.30 13.96
N ARG A 13 -10.19 -16.50 13.54
CA ARG A 13 -10.41 -15.25 12.81
C ARG A 13 -11.00 -15.49 11.41
N LEU A 14 -10.56 -16.51 10.71
CA LEU A 14 -11.16 -16.91 9.42
C LEU A 14 -12.62 -17.32 9.60
N THR A 15 -12.92 -18.09 10.65
CA THR A 15 -14.29 -18.51 10.98
C THR A 15 -15.15 -17.30 11.35
N PHE A 16 -14.63 -16.39 12.16
CA PHE A 16 -15.31 -15.12 12.51
C PHE A 16 -15.60 -14.29 11.25
N THR A 17 -14.57 -14.07 10.40
CA THR A 17 -14.70 -13.28 9.18
C THR A 17 -15.74 -13.87 8.23
N THR A 18 -15.76 -15.20 8.08
CA THR A 18 -16.76 -15.89 7.25
C THR A 18 -18.18 -15.65 7.76
N LYS A 19 -18.42 -15.83 9.07
CA LYS A 19 -19.73 -15.59 9.68
C LYS A 19 -20.16 -14.12 9.55
N LEU A 20 -19.25 -13.19 9.84
CA LEU A 20 -19.49 -11.76 9.71
C LEU A 20 -19.85 -11.37 8.28
N SER A 21 -19.11 -11.90 7.30
CA SER A 21 -19.37 -11.68 5.88
C SER A 21 -20.78 -12.11 5.47
N GLN A 22 -21.23 -13.27 5.94
CA GLN A 22 -22.59 -13.78 5.68
C GLN A 22 -23.67 -12.88 6.29
N ILE A 23 -23.46 -12.46 7.54
CA ILE A 23 -24.42 -11.55 8.25
C ILE A 23 -24.52 -10.20 7.54
N LEU A 24 -23.39 -9.63 7.14
CA LEU A 24 -23.36 -8.32 6.46
C LEU A 24 -23.98 -8.43 5.06
N ALA A 25 -23.67 -9.47 4.32
CA ALA A 25 -24.28 -9.72 3.00
C ALA A 25 -25.81 -9.84 3.09
N ALA A 26 -26.35 -10.57 4.08
CA ALA A 26 -27.79 -10.70 4.32
C ALA A 26 -28.46 -9.35 4.67
N LYS A 27 -27.68 -8.38 5.19
CA LYS A 27 -28.13 -7.02 5.52
C LYS A 27 -27.79 -5.99 4.44
N HIS A 28 -27.33 -6.42 3.26
CA HIS A 28 -26.86 -5.55 2.17
C HIS A 28 -25.79 -4.53 2.62
N LYS A 29 -24.89 -4.96 3.52
CA LYS A 29 -23.77 -4.16 4.01
C LYS A 29 -22.45 -4.66 3.45
N THR A 30 -21.58 -3.73 3.09
CA THR A 30 -20.25 -4.04 2.55
C THR A 30 -19.27 -4.36 3.67
N LEU A 31 -18.51 -5.46 3.49
CA LEU A 31 -17.36 -5.81 4.30
C LEU A 31 -16.09 -5.51 3.49
N TYR A 32 -15.16 -4.76 4.08
CA TYR A 32 -13.81 -4.56 3.58
C TYR A 32 -12.84 -5.37 4.44
N LEU A 33 -11.89 -6.08 3.83
CA LEU A 33 -11.00 -7.01 4.52
C LEU A 33 -9.60 -7.05 3.90
N PRO A 34 -8.56 -7.36 4.69
CA PRO A 34 -7.20 -7.54 4.19
C PRO A 34 -7.12 -8.68 3.17
N GLU A 35 -6.15 -8.59 2.24
CA GLU A 35 -5.92 -9.60 1.20
C GLU A 35 -5.70 -10.99 1.80
N SER A 36 -4.99 -11.07 2.94
CA SER A 36 -4.75 -12.32 3.65
C SER A 36 -6.02 -13.06 4.09
N TYR A 37 -7.14 -12.35 4.25
CA TYR A 37 -8.45 -12.91 4.61
C TYR A 37 -9.40 -13.07 3.42
N ALA A 38 -8.96 -12.83 2.19
CA ALA A 38 -9.81 -12.85 0.99
C ALA A 38 -10.63 -14.14 0.83
N GLN A 39 -10.07 -15.29 1.20
CA GLN A 39 -10.75 -16.59 1.13
C GLN A 39 -11.96 -16.73 2.08
N ALA A 40 -12.04 -15.89 3.13
CA ALA A 40 -13.11 -15.94 4.13
C ALA A 40 -14.40 -15.24 3.66
N SER A 41 -14.37 -14.51 2.52
CA SER A 41 -15.54 -13.81 2.01
C SER A 41 -15.65 -13.85 0.49
N LYS A 42 -16.81 -14.30 0.01
CA LYS A 42 -17.12 -14.30 -1.44
C LYS A 42 -17.61 -12.95 -1.95
N SER A 43 -18.13 -12.09 -1.07
CA SER A 43 -18.78 -10.81 -1.41
C SER A 43 -18.05 -9.59 -0.85
N GLY A 44 -17.04 -9.77 0.00
CA GLY A 44 -16.28 -8.68 0.59
C GLY A 44 -15.37 -8.01 -0.43
N ILE A 45 -15.06 -6.76 -0.18
CA ILE A 45 -14.07 -5.97 -0.94
C ILE A 45 -12.72 -6.14 -0.26
N ILE A 46 -11.71 -6.47 -1.04
CA ILE A 46 -10.38 -6.84 -0.58
C ILE A 46 -9.47 -5.63 -0.71
N PHE A 47 -8.73 -5.30 0.35
CA PHE A 47 -7.68 -4.30 0.31
C PHE A 47 -6.46 -4.82 -0.45
N ILE A 48 -5.96 -4.01 -1.39
CA ILE A 48 -4.73 -4.29 -2.14
C ILE A 48 -3.73 -3.18 -1.84
N CYS A 49 -2.66 -3.54 -1.14
CA CYS A 49 -1.60 -2.62 -0.78
C CYS A 49 -0.85 -2.11 -2.02
N THR A 50 -0.61 -0.79 -2.07
CA THR A 50 0.12 -0.15 -3.18
C THR A 50 1.56 0.22 -2.82
N ALA A 51 2.01 -0.07 -1.61
CA ALA A 51 3.37 0.23 -1.13
C ALA A 51 4.36 -0.88 -1.53
N LEU A 52 4.58 -1.07 -2.83
CA LEU A 52 5.49 -2.06 -3.34
C LEU A 52 6.95 -1.58 -3.27
N SER A 53 7.85 -2.45 -2.85
CA SER A 53 9.30 -2.21 -2.86
C SER A 53 10.02 -2.83 -4.06
N GLY A 54 9.30 -3.49 -4.97
CA GLY A 54 9.83 -4.10 -6.19
C GLY A 54 8.72 -4.52 -7.15
N GLY A 55 9.08 -4.82 -8.39
CA GLY A 55 8.15 -5.20 -9.44
C GLY A 55 7.48 -4.00 -10.13
N ASN A 56 6.29 -4.23 -10.68
CA ASN A 56 5.51 -3.22 -11.42
C ASN A 56 4.10 -3.12 -10.82
N LEU A 57 3.74 -1.93 -10.31
CA LEU A 57 2.46 -1.70 -9.63
C LEU A 57 1.26 -1.97 -10.53
N ALA A 58 1.32 -1.55 -11.81
CA ALA A 58 0.20 -1.76 -12.74
C ALA A 58 -0.03 -3.25 -13.02
N GLU A 59 1.04 -4.01 -13.23
CA GLU A 59 0.97 -5.46 -13.45
C GLU A 59 0.47 -6.18 -12.19
N TYR A 60 0.93 -5.76 -11.02
CA TYR A 60 0.46 -6.30 -9.75
C TYR A 60 -1.04 -6.07 -9.55
N LEU A 61 -1.53 -4.84 -9.73
CA LEU A 61 -2.95 -4.52 -9.60
C LEU A 61 -3.78 -5.29 -10.64
N GLN A 62 -3.30 -5.40 -11.89
CA GLN A 62 -3.98 -6.20 -12.91
C GLN A 62 -4.03 -7.70 -12.54
N SER A 63 -2.97 -8.22 -11.94
CA SER A 63 -2.95 -9.61 -11.46
C SER A 63 -3.96 -9.85 -10.34
N CYS A 64 -4.12 -8.88 -9.43
CA CYS A 64 -5.13 -8.92 -8.38
C CYS A 64 -6.56 -8.88 -8.96
N ILE A 65 -6.82 -8.03 -9.95
CA ILE A 65 -8.11 -7.99 -10.67
C ILE A 65 -8.46 -9.36 -11.24
N ASN A 66 -7.50 -10.01 -11.91
CA ASN A 66 -7.69 -11.33 -12.49
C ASN A 66 -7.91 -12.42 -11.41
N ARG A 67 -7.15 -12.35 -10.31
CA ARG A 67 -7.22 -13.31 -9.20
C ARG A 67 -8.55 -13.24 -8.46
N TYR A 68 -9.08 -12.04 -8.22
CA TYR A 68 -10.26 -11.83 -7.38
C TYR A 68 -11.56 -11.58 -8.16
N GLY A 69 -11.53 -11.69 -9.48
CA GLY A 69 -12.73 -11.68 -10.31
C GLY A 69 -13.28 -10.29 -10.64
N GLY A 70 -12.43 -9.27 -10.63
CA GLY A 70 -12.77 -7.93 -11.08
C GLY A 70 -12.41 -6.82 -10.09
N ALA A 71 -12.18 -5.61 -10.60
CA ALA A 71 -11.80 -4.43 -9.81
C ALA A 71 -12.90 -4.00 -8.81
N ASN A 72 -14.16 -4.31 -9.07
CA ASN A 72 -15.29 -4.04 -8.18
C ASN A 72 -15.26 -4.83 -6.85
N ARG A 73 -14.41 -5.86 -6.78
CA ARG A 73 -14.12 -6.65 -5.57
C ARG A 73 -12.93 -6.12 -4.78
N LEU A 74 -12.29 -5.06 -5.25
CA LEU A 74 -11.02 -4.57 -4.73
C LEU A 74 -11.13 -3.11 -4.31
N ALA A 75 -10.35 -2.75 -3.29
CA ALA A 75 -10.09 -1.38 -2.89
C ALA A 75 -8.58 -1.18 -2.77
N LEU A 76 -8.09 0.00 -3.13
CA LEU A 76 -6.69 0.33 -2.91
C LEU A 76 -6.45 0.58 -1.43
N ASP A 77 -5.42 -0.01 -0.90
CA ASP A 77 -4.81 0.37 0.37
C ASP A 77 -3.57 1.22 0.06
N ILE A 78 -3.73 2.53 0.26
CA ILE A 78 -2.70 3.52 -0.06
C ILE A 78 -1.84 3.75 1.18
N GLU A 79 -0.94 2.83 1.44
CA GLU A 79 0.12 3.03 2.42
C GLU A 79 1.19 3.96 1.84
N ARG A 80 1.63 4.93 2.65
CA ARG A 80 2.69 5.85 2.26
C ARG A 80 4.06 5.23 2.48
N LEU A 81 4.75 4.98 1.39
CA LEU A 81 6.06 4.36 1.39
C LEU A 81 7.12 5.31 1.96
N ARG A 82 7.94 4.82 2.89
CA ARG A 82 9.17 5.45 3.40
C ARG A 82 10.08 4.34 3.91
N MET A 83 10.89 3.78 3.02
CA MET A 83 11.72 2.61 3.31
C MET A 83 13.17 2.87 2.92
N ASP A 84 14.11 2.55 3.80
CA ASP A 84 15.55 2.59 3.56
C ASP A 84 16.09 1.16 3.38
N PHE A 85 16.79 0.93 2.29
CA PHE A 85 17.42 -0.34 1.95
C PHE A 85 18.94 -0.16 1.94
N GLN A 86 19.63 -0.82 2.87
CA GLN A 86 21.08 -0.91 2.84
C GLN A 86 21.48 -1.91 1.75
N LEU A 87 22.35 -1.50 0.83
CA LEU A 87 22.79 -2.33 -0.27
C LEU A 87 24.15 -3.02 0.01
N PRO A 88 24.35 -4.29 -0.39
CA PRO A 88 23.34 -5.15 -1.03
C PRO A 88 22.24 -5.58 -0.07
N ALA A 89 20.99 -5.45 -0.50
CA ALA A 89 19.81 -5.82 0.32
C ALA A 89 19.69 -7.35 0.44
N ARG A 90 20.33 -7.91 1.46
CA ARG A 90 20.41 -9.37 1.65
C ARG A 90 19.05 -10.06 1.84
N SER A 91 18.09 -9.37 2.39
CA SER A 91 16.74 -9.90 2.67
C SER A 91 15.64 -9.35 1.76
N GLY A 92 15.97 -8.36 0.91
CA GLY A 92 14.94 -7.60 0.17
C GLY A 92 14.04 -6.74 1.06
N MET A 93 14.21 -6.78 2.39
CA MET A 93 13.44 -5.99 3.33
C MET A 93 14.18 -4.70 3.66
N GLY A 94 13.47 -3.56 3.48
CA GLY A 94 13.94 -2.26 3.92
C GLY A 94 13.57 -1.99 5.38
N THR A 95 14.18 -0.97 5.95
CA THR A 95 13.86 -0.43 7.27
C THR A 95 12.86 0.71 7.11
N PRO A 96 11.67 0.66 7.75
CA PRO A 96 10.73 1.76 7.71
C PRO A 96 11.34 3.03 8.32
N LEU A 97 11.17 4.15 7.64
CA LEU A 97 11.57 5.46 8.15
C LEU A 97 10.37 6.18 8.76
N THR A 98 10.50 6.62 10.00
CA THR A 98 9.55 7.57 10.56
C THR A 98 9.59 8.88 9.76
N ARG A 99 8.51 9.66 9.79
CA ARG A 99 8.48 10.99 9.14
C ARG A 99 9.67 11.86 9.59
N GLU A 100 9.94 11.89 10.89
CA GLU A 100 11.02 12.67 11.45
C GLU A 100 12.40 12.25 10.91
N ASN A 101 12.68 10.94 10.91
CA ASN A 101 13.95 10.41 10.40
C ASN A 101 14.09 10.64 8.89
N PHE A 102 13.01 10.52 8.13
CA PHE A 102 13.00 10.81 6.71
C PHE A 102 13.29 12.29 6.42
N CYS A 103 12.64 13.22 7.14
CA CYS A 103 12.92 14.66 6.98
C CYS A 103 14.36 15.02 7.34
N LYS A 104 14.88 14.49 8.46
CA LYS A 104 16.29 14.68 8.84
C LYS A 104 17.24 14.17 7.77
N LEU A 105 16.95 13.01 7.19
CA LEU A 105 17.77 12.42 6.14
C LEU A 105 17.78 13.31 4.87
N LEU A 106 16.64 13.84 4.46
CA LEU A 106 16.55 14.76 3.32
C LEU A 106 17.33 16.05 3.56
N GLU A 107 17.27 16.61 4.78
CA GLU A 107 18.00 17.82 5.16
C GLU A 107 19.52 17.59 5.18
N GLN A 108 19.97 16.45 5.68
CA GLN A 108 21.39 16.11 5.81
C GLN A 108 22.04 15.79 4.48
N GLU A 109 21.39 14.94 3.68
CA GLU A 109 21.94 14.41 2.44
C GLU A 109 21.64 15.30 1.22
N THR A 110 20.61 16.16 1.30
CA THR A 110 20.11 17.01 0.20
C THR A 110 20.12 16.29 -1.16
N PRO A 111 19.53 15.06 -1.23
CA PRO A 111 19.74 14.18 -2.36
C PRO A 111 18.95 14.61 -3.60
N SER A 112 19.48 14.31 -4.79
CA SER A 112 18.67 14.32 -5.99
C SER A 112 17.67 13.17 -5.96
N THR A 113 16.38 13.48 -6.15
CA THR A 113 15.31 12.48 -6.15
C THR A 113 14.91 12.11 -7.56
N PHE A 114 14.60 10.82 -7.76
CA PHE A 114 14.17 10.25 -9.03
C PHE A 114 12.78 9.62 -8.90
N PHE A 115 12.12 9.39 -10.02
CA PHE A 115 10.81 8.73 -10.06
C PHE A 115 10.91 7.38 -10.76
N SER A 116 10.41 6.33 -10.11
CA SER A 116 10.21 5.02 -10.70
C SER A 116 8.79 4.92 -11.26
N GLN A 117 8.66 4.76 -12.57
CA GLN A 117 7.37 4.55 -13.21
C GLN A 117 6.76 3.19 -12.84
N GLU A 118 7.60 2.17 -12.67
CA GLU A 118 7.18 0.81 -12.34
C GLU A 118 6.56 0.73 -10.96
N LEU A 119 7.20 1.35 -9.95
CA LEU A 119 6.72 1.36 -8.57
C LEU A 119 5.71 2.49 -8.29
N CYS A 120 5.64 3.47 -9.20
CA CYS A 120 4.89 4.71 -8.99
C CYS A 120 5.29 5.41 -7.69
N ALA A 121 6.60 5.45 -7.40
CA ALA A 121 7.20 5.97 -6.18
C ALA A 121 8.47 6.77 -6.51
N ARG A 122 8.92 7.62 -5.57
CA ARG A 122 10.20 8.30 -5.68
C ARG A 122 11.29 7.53 -4.97
N TYR A 123 12.53 7.79 -5.38
CA TYR A 123 13.69 7.24 -4.70
C TYR A 123 14.89 8.20 -4.77
N PHE A 124 15.82 7.98 -3.86
CA PHE A 124 17.17 8.53 -3.90
C PHE A 124 18.16 7.55 -3.29
N THR A 125 19.44 7.83 -3.48
CA THR A 125 20.52 7.04 -2.90
C THR A 125 21.46 7.94 -2.09
N TYR A 126 22.04 7.38 -1.03
CA TYR A 126 23.06 8.06 -0.24
C TYR A 126 24.10 7.06 0.29
N THR A 127 25.17 7.56 0.88
CA THR A 127 26.22 6.72 1.46
C THR A 127 26.42 7.07 2.92
N GLN A 128 26.28 6.10 3.80
CA GLN A 128 26.52 6.26 5.23
C GLN A 128 27.41 5.12 5.74
N ASN A 129 28.47 5.46 6.51
CA ASN A 129 29.41 4.48 7.09
C ASN A 129 29.99 3.49 6.05
N LYS A 130 30.31 3.98 4.85
CA LYS A 130 30.80 3.18 3.70
C LYS A 130 29.76 2.20 3.12
N ASN A 131 28.52 2.25 3.53
CA ASN A 131 27.43 1.47 2.96
C ASN A 131 26.59 2.34 2.02
N PHE A 132 26.17 1.75 0.91
CA PHE A 132 25.21 2.38 0.02
C PHE A 132 23.79 2.13 0.52
N HIS A 133 22.98 3.16 0.44
CA HIS A 133 21.57 3.15 0.83
C HIS A 133 20.70 3.57 -0.35
N PHE A 134 19.55 2.94 -0.47
CA PHE A 134 18.50 3.27 -1.42
C PHE A 134 17.21 3.54 -0.65
N VAL A 135 16.71 4.75 -0.74
CA VAL A 135 15.46 5.14 -0.08
C VAL A 135 14.34 5.23 -1.09
N LEU A 136 13.27 4.49 -0.83
CA LEU A 136 12.04 4.49 -1.63
C LEU A 136 10.94 5.17 -0.81
N PHE A 137 10.23 6.15 -1.42
CA PHE A 137 9.25 6.94 -0.70
C PHE A 137 8.12 7.46 -1.58
N ASP A 138 7.00 7.79 -0.94
CA ASP A 138 5.87 8.45 -1.55
C ASP A 138 5.77 9.93 -1.13
N ASP A 139 5.40 10.77 -2.09
CA ASP A 139 4.93 12.13 -1.90
C ASP A 139 3.48 12.27 -2.41
N ALA A 140 2.92 13.48 -2.37
CA ALA A 140 1.55 13.71 -2.84
C ALA A 140 1.38 13.40 -4.34
N ASP A 141 2.40 13.68 -5.19
CA ASP A 141 2.33 13.39 -6.62
C ASP A 141 2.30 11.87 -6.88
N THR A 142 3.14 11.09 -6.19
CA THR A 142 3.15 9.63 -6.36
C THR A 142 1.85 9.00 -5.87
N LEU A 143 1.29 9.45 -4.74
CA LEU A 143 0.00 8.95 -4.26
C LEU A 143 -1.14 9.31 -5.23
N ASN A 144 -1.14 10.52 -5.80
CA ASN A 144 -2.10 10.92 -6.84
C ASN A 144 -1.96 10.07 -8.11
N ARG A 145 -0.74 9.66 -8.48
CA ARG A 145 -0.50 8.76 -9.61
C ARG A 145 -1.02 7.36 -9.33
N LYS A 146 -0.81 6.83 -8.12
CA LYS A 146 -1.37 5.54 -7.67
C LYS A 146 -2.91 5.55 -7.72
N LEU A 147 -3.53 6.64 -7.26
CA LEU A 147 -4.99 6.82 -7.35
C LEU A 147 -5.49 6.84 -8.80
N ARG A 148 -4.81 7.59 -9.68
CA ARG A 148 -5.16 7.64 -11.12
C ARG A 148 -4.99 6.27 -11.78
N LEU A 149 -3.90 5.56 -11.48
CA LEU A 149 -3.67 4.21 -11.98
C LEU A 149 -4.81 3.28 -11.56
N GLY A 150 -5.15 3.26 -10.27
CA GLY A 150 -6.26 2.45 -9.77
C GLY A 150 -7.60 2.80 -10.42
N ARG A 151 -7.91 4.09 -10.57
CA ARG A 151 -9.13 4.55 -11.27
C ARG A 151 -9.18 4.05 -12.71
N ASN A 152 -8.06 4.12 -13.44
CA ASN A 152 -7.96 3.64 -14.81
C ASN A 152 -8.14 2.11 -14.92
N LEU A 153 -7.79 1.38 -13.88
CA LEU A 153 -7.98 -0.07 -13.78
C LEU A 153 -9.36 -0.47 -13.24
N GLY A 154 -10.22 0.51 -12.90
CA GLY A 154 -11.59 0.28 -12.46
C GLY A 154 -11.77 0.15 -10.93
N PHE A 155 -10.79 0.54 -10.14
CA PHE A 155 -10.96 0.67 -8.69
C PHE A 155 -11.80 1.91 -8.35
N HIS A 156 -12.78 1.76 -7.47
CA HIS A 156 -13.71 2.84 -7.07
C HIS A 156 -13.52 3.30 -5.62
N THR A 157 -12.69 2.58 -4.84
CA THR A 157 -12.48 2.85 -3.43
C THR A 157 -10.98 2.82 -3.12
N ALA A 158 -10.53 3.78 -2.32
CA ALA A 158 -9.19 3.81 -1.76
C ALA A 158 -9.26 4.15 -0.27
N PHE A 159 -8.37 3.55 0.51
CA PHE A 159 -8.18 3.81 1.92
C PHE A 159 -6.82 4.41 2.18
N PHE A 160 -6.76 5.27 3.20
CA PHE A 160 -5.55 5.91 3.66
C PHE A 160 -5.47 5.85 5.17
N THR A 161 -4.28 5.70 5.70
CA THR A 161 -4.01 5.86 7.13
C THR A 161 -3.77 7.34 7.43
N TRP A 162 -4.71 8.00 8.11
CA TRP A 162 -4.68 9.44 8.35
C TRP A 162 -3.36 9.96 8.95
N PRO A 163 -2.77 9.35 9.99
CA PRO A 163 -1.47 9.77 10.51
C PRO A 163 -0.33 9.79 9.49
N GLU A 164 -0.45 9.01 8.41
CA GLU A 164 0.59 8.92 7.38
C GLU A 164 0.47 9.98 6.28
N ILE A 165 -0.74 10.53 6.08
CA ILE A 165 -1.01 11.42 4.96
C ILE A 165 -1.41 12.84 5.37
N HIS A 166 -1.66 13.11 6.65
CA HIS A 166 -2.24 14.39 7.11
C HIS A 166 -1.43 15.63 6.66
N ASP A 167 -0.10 15.49 6.51
CA ASP A 167 0.81 16.56 6.09
C ASP A 167 0.77 16.87 4.58
N ILE A 168 0.17 15.99 3.79
CA ILE A 168 0.05 16.12 2.33
C ILE A 168 -1.40 16.03 1.85
N ALA A 169 -2.36 15.87 2.77
CA ALA A 169 -3.76 15.60 2.45
C ALA A 169 -4.39 16.68 1.56
N GLU A 170 -4.05 17.95 1.76
CA GLU A 170 -4.53 19.07 0.93
C GLU A 170 -4.05 19.01 -0.52
N ASN A 171 -2.99 18.25 -0.80
CA ASN A 171 -2.43 18.07 -2.14
C ASN A 171 -2.90 16.77 -2.80
N LEU A 172 -3.77 16.00 -2.14
CA LEU A 172 -4.33 14.77 -2.71
C LEU A 172 -5.64 15.11 -3.45
N GLY A 173 -5.77 14.61 -4.67
CA GLY A 173 -6.91 14.85 -5.55
C GLY A 173 -8.05 13.85 -5.32
N PHE A 174 -8.74 13.98 -4.18
CA PHE A 174 -9.96 13.22 -3.92
C PHE A 174 -11.15 13.85 -4.66
#